data_195cd572d1bf0f33159f79e27114b022
#
_entry.id   195cd572d1bf0f33159f79e27114b022
#
_cell.length_a   1.000
_cell.length_b   1.000
_cell.length_c   1.000
_cell.angle_alpha   90.00
_cell.angle_beta   90.00
_cell.angle_gamma   90.00
#
_symmetry.space_group_name_H-M   'P 1'
#
loop_
_entity.id
_entity.type
_entity.pdbx_description
1 polymer ?
#
loop_
_entity_poly.entity_id
_entity_poly.type
_entity_poly.pdbx_seq_one_letter_code
_entity_poly.pdbx_strand_id
1 'polypeptide(L)'
;MNFGIFVLSEILFAVALLGFNLMTASADWESTLAAAKKEGKVAVITDVTATLRDALTLEFQKKYGIAVELLGSSGREVAPRVAAERKAGQFLWDIYIHGSTTALEAMIPMGAFDPLEPALILADVKDSKTWRGGGMEFLDPNKMVLVMTPFQRGTIFYNTKLVSAKEFKSHRDLLDPKWKGKIVVDDPRRAGPGVATFTFFYLHPELGVEFIRALGKQQMTILRDYAQEVDAVGQGRYPVLVGTADFVAINRAKQGVPIAIVDARQLKEGTDLSPTNGNLALFNRAPNPNAAKVYINWLLSKEGQTIFARANGYVSARLDVPTDHTEPWRVPLPGAIKTYTKAALQVKDNLQPLLQEIFGSQ
;
A
#
# COMPACT_ATOMS: atom_id res chain seq x y z
N MET A 1 -27.93 50.53 13.74
CA MET A 1 -27.01 50.69 12.60
C MET A 1 -25.59 50.26 13.00
N ASN A 2 -25.40 49.05 13.62
CA ASN A 2 -24.08 48.56 14.08
C ASN A 2 -23.79 47.09 13.77
N PHE A 3 -24.60 46.43 12.94
CA PHE A 3 -24.39 45.02 12.58
C PHE A 3 -23.41 44.82 11.39
N GLY A 4 -23.23 45.84 10.55
CA GLY A 4 -22.39 45.73 9.35
C GLY A 4 -20.89 45.86 9.57
N ILE A 5 -20.48 46.49 10.67
CA ILE A 5 -19.04 46.77 10.94
C ILE A 5 -18.34 45.55 11.56
N PHE A 6 -19.06 44.74 12.36
CA PHE A 6 -18.49 43.54 12.97
C PHE A 6 -18.19 42.41 11.93
N VAL A 7 -19.09 42.22 10.96
CA VAL A 7 -18.93 41.19 9.93
C VAL A 7 -17.77 41.49 8.98
N LEU A 8 -17.55 42.77 8.64
CA LEU A 8 -16.43 43.18 7.78
C LEU A 8 -15.07 43.04 8.49
N SER A 9 -15.00 43.23 9.82
CA SER A 9 -13.75 43.08 10.56
C SER A 9 -13.32 41.60 10.69
N GLU A 10 -14.27 40.68 10.86
CA GLU A 10 -13.97 39.24 10.92
C GLU A 10 -13.55 38.68 9.56
N ILE A 11 -14.16 39.13 8.46
CA ILE A 11 -13.76 38.72 7.10
C ILE A 11 -12.37 39.25 6.75
N LEU A 12 -12.05 40.52 7.09
CA LEU A 12 -10.73 41.08 6.88
C LEU A 12 -9.65 40.38 7.72
N PHE A 13 -9.95 39.98 8.94
CA PHE A 13 -9.03 39.27 9.82
C PHE A 13 -8.78 37.84 9.33
N ALA A 14 -9.83 37.14 8.85
CA ALA A 14 -9.72 35.80 8.25
C ALA A 14 -8.90 35.81 6.95
N VAL A 15 -9.10 36.82 6.09
CA VAL A 15 -8.30 36.96 4.84
C VAL A 15 -6.86 37.34 5.14
N ALA A 16 -6.58 38.15 6.15
CA ALA A 16 -5.22 38.50 6.57
C ALA A 16 -4.49 37.29 7.18
N LEU A 17 -5.16 36.46 7.97
CA LEU A 17 -4.62 35.21 8.54
C LEU A 17 -4.32 34.16 7.45
N LEU A 18 -5.20 34.00 6.47
CA LEU A 18 -4.98 33.13 5.32
C LEU A 18 -3.80 33.61 4.46
N GLY A 19 -3.71 34.91 4.21
CA GLY A 19 -2.58 35.52 3.48
C GLY A 19 -1.25 35.34 4.19
N PHE A 20 -1.22 35.52 5.50
CA PHE A 20 -0.02 35.34 6.32
C PHE A 20 0.47 33.89 6.35
N ASN A 21 -0.44 32.91 6.48
CA ASN A 21 -0.11 31.49 6.44
C ASN A 21 0.41 31.02 5.07
N LEU A 22 -0.11 31.57 3.97
CA LEU A 22 0.38 31.25 2.63
C LEU A 22 1.77 31.85 2.37
N MET A 23 2.04 33.04 2.86
CA MET A 23 3.37 33.67 2.74
C MET A 23 4.44 32.96 3.55
N THR A 24 4.13 32.51 4.77
CA THR A 24 5.08 31.75 5.62
C THR A 24 5.36 30.37 5.02
N ALA A 25 4.35 29.63 4.56
CA ALA A 25 4.56 28.33 3.92
C ALA A 25 5.38 28.44 2.63
N SER A 26 5.23 29.52 1.86
CA SER A 26 6.06 29.79 0.67
C SER A 26 7.52 30.08 1.03
N ALA A 27 7.76 30.86 2.07
CA ALA A 27 9.10 31.17 2.55
C ALA A 27 9.82 29.92 3.09
N ASP A 28 9.10 29.08 3.83
CA ASP A 28 9.61 27.81 4.35
C ASP A 28 9.98 26.86 3.21
N TRP A 29 9.15 26.80 2.16
CA TRP A 29 9.42 25.97 0.99
C TRP A 29 10.68 26.41 0.24
N GLU A 30 10.80 27.71 -0.08
CA GLU A 30 11.95 28.24 -0.82
C GLU A 30 13.26 28.10 -0.03
N SER A 31 13.22 28.33 1.28
CA SER A 31 14.39 28.15 2.14
C SER A 31 14.82 26.68 2.22
N THR A 32 13.84 25.75 2.35
CA THR A 32 14.09 24.32 2.36
C THR A 32 14.66 23.84 1.03
N LEU A 33 14.09 24.31 -0.09
CA LEU A 33 14.55 23.95 -1.44
C LEU A 33 15.98 24.44 -1.69
N ALA A 34 16.30 25.67 -1.25
CA ALA A 34 17.66 26.22 -1.36
C ALA A 34 18.68 25.42 -0.53
N ALA A 35 18.30 24.97 0.67
CA ALA A 35 19.11 24.09 1.51
C ALA A 35 19.26 22.68 0.90
N ALA A 36 18.18 22.10 0.38
CA ALA A 36 18.18 20.82 -0.29
C ALA A 36 19.09 20.76 -1.53
N LYS A 37 19.12 21.85 -2.32
CA LYS A 37 20.05 21.99 -3.44
C LYS A 37 21.51 22.02 -3.02
N LYS A 38 21.83 22.53 -1.83
CA LYS A 38 23.19 22.50 -1.25
C LYS A 38 23.56 21.09 -0.76
N GLU A 39 22.59 20.32 -0.24
CA GLU A 39 22.76 18.90 0.10
C GLU A 39 23.00 18.07 -1.17
N GLY A 40 22.36 18.43 -2.28
CA GLY A 40 22.61 17.92 -3.63
C GLY A 40 22.03 16.54 -3.91
N LYS A 41 21.58 15.80 -2.91
CA LYS A 41 21.03 14.45 -3.05
C LYS A 41 20.03 14.08 -1.97
N VAL A 42 19.23 13.03 -2.25
CA VAL A 42 18.38 12.33 -1.28
C VAL A 42 18.57 10.82 -1.43
N ALA A 43 18.69 10.11 -0.31
CA ALA A 43 18.88 8.66 -0.27
C ALA A 43 17.57 7.95 0.07
N VAL A 44 17.09 7.10 -0.84
CA VAL A 44 15.77 6.45 -0.75
C VAL A 44 15.91 4.94 -0.74
N ILE A 45 15.29 4.26 0.23
CA ILE A 45 15.10 2.82 0.22
C ILE A 45 13.70 2.53 -0.32
N THR A 46 13.60 1.65 -1.32
CA THR A 46 12.31 1.20 -1.88
C THR A 46 12.40 -0.24 -2.38
N ASP A 47 11.27 -0.82 -2.74
CA ASP A 47 11.23 -2.03 -3.56
C ASP A 47 11.50 -1.66 -5.03
N VAL A 48 12.07 -2.59 -5.81
CA VAL A 48 12.59 -2.24 -7.14
C VAL A 48 11.87 -2.95 -8.26
N THR A 49 11.20 -2.14 -9.09
CA THR A 49 11.07 -2.42 -10.52
C THR A 49 11.82 -1.33 -11.31
N ALA A 50 12.27 -1.59 -12.54
CA ALA A 50 12.91 -0.58 -13.37
C ALA A 50 12.01 0.65 -13.56
N THR A 51 10.73 0.43 -13.83
CA THR A 51 9.72 1.50 -13.99
C THR A 51 9.59 2.38 -12.76
N LEU A 52 9.60 1.78 -11.56
CA LEU A 52 9.51 2.53 -10.31
C LEU A 52 10.78 3.33 -10.04
N ARG A 53 11.95 2.75 -10.35
CA ARG A 53 13.23 3.46 -10.24
C ARG A 53 13.21 4.76 -11.03
N ASP A 54 12.89 4.68 -12.32
CA ASP A 54 12.87 5.84 -13.20
C ASP A 54 11.85 6.89 -12.72
N ALA A 55 10.66 6.46 -12.35
CA ALA A 55 9.61 7.32 -11.82
C ALA A 55 10.03 8.09 -10.56
N LEU A 56 10.74 7.45 -9.65
CA LEU A 56 11.16 8.04 -8.37
C LEU A 56 12.46 8.86 -8.47
N THR A 57 13.25 8.68 -9.52
CA THR A 57 14.54 9.37 -9.68
C THR A 57 14.51 10.47 -10.71
N LEU A 58 14.14 10.15 -11.97
CA LEU A 58 14.33 11.05 -13.10
C LEU A 58 13.45 12.30 -13.00
N GLU A 59 12.17 12.15 -12.68
CA GLU A 59 11.23 13.27 -12.65
C GLU A 59 11.55 14.23 -11.50
N PHE A 60 11.94 13.72 -10.35
CA PHE A 60 12.37 14.54 -9.22
C PHE A 60 13.66 15.30 -9.53
N GLN A 61 14.67 14.60 -10.07
CA GLN A 61 15.95 15.18 -10.44
C GLN A 61 15.80 16.26 -11.50
N LYS A 62 14.99 15.99 -12.53
CA LYS A 62 14.67 16.96 -13.60
C LYS A 62 14.03 18.23 -13.06
N LYS A 63 13.13 18.09 -12.09
CA LYS A 63 12.38 19.23 -11.53
C LYS A 63 13.19 20.08 -10.59
N TYR A 64 13.97 19.45 -9.70
CA TYR A 64 14.64 20.15 -8.59
C TYR A 64 16.18 20.24 -8.73
N GLY A 65 16.77 19.46 -9.62
CA GLY A 65 18.24 19.40 -9.76
C GLY A 65 18.94 18.70 -8.59
N ILE A 66 18.19 17.87 -7.82
CA ILE A 66 18.69 17.12 -6.66
C ILE A 66 18.76 15.64 -7.07
N ALA A 67 19.93 15.00 -6.88
CA ALA A 67 20.11 13.60 -7.22
C ALA A 67 19.32 12.67 -6.28
N VAL A 68 18.86 11.52 -6.79
CA VAL A 68 18.22 10.48 -5.98
C VAL A 68 19.11 9.24 -5.95
N GLU A 69 19.66 8.93 -4.81
CA GLU A 69 20.37 7.65 -4.56
C GLU A 69 19.35 6.63 -4.11
N LEU A 70 19.00 5.68 -4.98
CA LEU A 70 17.94 4.73 -4.72
C LEU A 70 18.51 3.32 -4.47
N LEU A 71 18.23 2.78 -3.27
CA LEU A 71 18.46 1.37 -2.96
C LEU A 71 17.16 0.60 -3.18
N GLY A 72 17.21 -0.32 -4.12
CA GLY A 72 16.17 -1.32 -4.29
C GLY A 72 16.49 -2.59 -3.53
N SER A 73 15.56 -3.01 -2.66
CA SER A 73 15.76 -4.21 -1.84
C SER A 73 14.43 -4.77 -1.36
N SER A 74 14.37 -6.06 -1.08
CA SER A 74 13.20 -6.67 -0.46
C SER A 74 13.08 -6.28 1.01
N GLY A 75 11.85 -6.30 1.58
CA GLY A 75 11.64 -6.02 3.01
C GLY A 75 12.41 -6.94 3.95
N ARG A 76 12.75 -8.16 3.50
CA ARG A 76 13.57 -9.12 4.27
C ARG A 76 15.03 -8.70 4.37
N GLU A 77 15.53 -7.95 3.40
CA GLU A 77 16.92 -7.48 3.34
C GLU A 77 17.08 -6.10 3.96
N VAL A 78 16.08 -5.23 3.80
CA VAL A 78 16.11 -3.84 4.29
C VAL A 78 16.27 -3.80 5.81
N ALA A 79 15.46 -4.55 6.57
CA ALA A 79 15.46 -4.47 8.02
C ALA A 79 16.80 -4.86 8.68
N PRO A 80 17.39 -6.04 8.36
CA PRO A 80 18.69 -6.41 8.94
C PRO A 80 19.84 -5.48 8.46
N ARG A 81 19.77 -4.99 7.23
CA ARG A 81 20.76 -4.03 6.71
C ARG A 81 20.74 -2.72 7.49
N VAL A 82 19.58 -2.09 7.61
CA VAL A 82 19.43 -0.81 8.36
C VAL A 82 19.81 -1.02 9.83
N ALA A 83 19.47 -2.16 10.43
CA ALA A 83 19.87 -2.49 11.79
C ALA A 83 21.40 -2.56 11.95
N ALA A 84 22.10 -3.21 11.02
CA ALA A 84 23.55 -3.32 11.04
C ALA A 84 24.24 -1.96 10.83
N GLU A 85 23.78 -1.16 9.87
CA GLU A 85 24.28 0.19 9.59
C GLU A 85 24.13 1.10 10.83
N ARG A 86 22.94 1.12 11.44
CA ARG A 86 22.67 1.92 12.65
C ARG A 86 23.49 1.45 13.86
N LYS A 87 23.68 0.14 14.03
CA LYS A 87 24.55 -0.42 15.07
C LYS A 87 26.02 0.04 14.89
N ALA A 88 26.46 0.21 13.65
CA ALA A 88 27.76 0.78 13.33
C ALA A 88 27.82 2.32 13.40
N GLY A 89 26.75 3.00 13.84
CA GLY A 89 26.65 4.45 13.92
C GLY A 89 26.45 5.13 12.56
N GLN A 90 26.10 4.35 11.53
CA GLN A 90 25.87 4.86 10.17
C GLN A 90 24.40 5.13 9.92
N PHE A 91 24.07 6.35 9.50
CA PHE A 91 22.73 6.82 9.15
C PHE A 91 22.79 7.24 7.68
N LEU A 92 22.46 6.32 6.78
CA LEU A 92 22.74 6.46 5.34
C LEU A 92 21.51 6.87 4.53
N TRP A 93 20.32 6.77 5.11
CA TRP A 93 19.06 6.86 4.40
C TRP A 93 18.20 8.02 4.88
N ASP A 94 17.54 8.67 3.94
CA ASP A 94 16.61 9.77 4.20
C ASP A 94 15.17 9.29 4.19
N ILE A 95 14.79 8.49 3.18
CA ILE A 95 13.40 8.13 2.89
C ILE A 95 13.23 6.61 2.81
N TYR A 96 12.14 6.15 3.41
CA TYR A 96 11.62 4.79 3.30
C TYR A 96 10.33 4.78 2.48
N ILE A 97 10.30 3.99 1.39
CA ILE A 97 9.11 3.74 0.58
C ILE A 97 8.97 2.23 0.46
N HIS A 98 8.23 1.58 1.35
CA HIS A 98 8.22 0.11 1.41
C HIS A 98 7.00 -0.46 2.16
N GLY A 99 7.05 -1.78 2.45
CA GLY A 99 5.97 -2.56 3.03
C GLY A 99 5.61 -2.23 4.48
N SER A 100 4.32 -2.35 4.81
CA SER A 100 3.78 -2.08 6.15
C SER A 100 4.35 -3.00 7.22
N THR A 101 4.51 -4.30 6.92
CA THR A 101 5.03 -5.29 7.87
C THR A 101 6.45 -4.94 8.31
N THR A 102 7.35 -4.64 7.36
CA THR A 102 8.72 -4.21 7.67
C THR A 102 8.74 -2.94 8.51
N ALA A 103 7.87 -1.97 8.18
CA ALA A 103 7.76 -0.73 8.96
C ALA A 103 7.32 -0.99 10.40
N LEU A 104 6.22 -1.75 10.60
CA LEU A 104 5.59 -1.97 11.90
C LEU A 104 6.35 -2.97 12.78
N GLU A 105 6.89 -4.03 12.20
CA GLU A 105 7.51 -5.14 12.96
C GLU A 105 9.03 -4.94 13.16
N ALA A 106 9.68 -4.11 12.36
CA ALA A 106 11.13 -3.90 12.45
C ALA A 106 11.55 -2.45 12.60
N MET A 107 11.15 -1.54 11.70
CA MET A 107 11.69 -0.19 11.65
C MET A 107 11.21 0.68 12.82
N ILE A 108 9.90 0.67 13.14
CA ILE A 108 9.35 1.43 14.28
C ILE A 108 9.92 0.92 15.60
N PRO A 109 9.94 -0.40 15.90
CA PRO A 109 10.58 -0.91 17.13
C PRO A 109 12.07 -0.56 17.26
N MET A 110 12.78 -0.44 16.14
CA MET A 110 14.20 -0.03 16.08
C MET A 110 14.37 1.48 16.34
N GLY A 111 13.31 2.28 16.38
CA GLY A 111 13.36 3.73 16.46
C GLY A 111 13.96 4.35 15.20
N ALA A 112 13.65 3.79 14.01
CA ALA A 112 14.29 4.21 12.78
C ALA A 112 13.67 5.47 12.16
N PHE A 113 12.47 5.85 12.53
CA PHE A 113 11.71 6.91 11.87
C PHE A 113 11.41 8.10 12.80
N ASP A 114 11.31 9.27 12.19
CA ASP A 114 10.76 10.47 12.80
C ASP A 114 9.28 10.65 12.40
N PRO A 115 8.48 11.40 13.18
CA PRO A 115 7.16 11.84 12.77
C PRO A 115 7.20 12.57 11.43
N LEU A 116 6.28 12.24 10.51
CA LEU A 116 6.29 12.78 9.15
C LEU A 116 5.71 14.20 9.07
N GLU A 117 4.77 14.55 9.94
CA GLU A 117 4.04 15.85 9.88
C GLU A 117 4.97 17.08 9.85
N PRO A 118 6.08 17.15 10.64
CA PRO A 118 6.99 18.30 10.58
C PRO A 118 7.73 18.45 9.24
N ALA A 119 7.77 17.40 8.42
CA ALA A 119 8.37 17.45 7.09
C ALA A 119 7.39 17.93 6.00
N LEU A 120 6.10 18.07 6.31
CA LEU A 120 5.07 18.49 5.36
C LEU A 120 5.03 20.03 5.31
N ILE A 121 5.30 20.60 4.14
CA ILE A 121 5.38 22.05 3.93
C ILE A 121 4.23 22.54 3.03
N LEU A 122 4.01 21.87 1.89
CA LEU A 122 3.08 22.32 0.87
C LEU A 122 1.62 22.25 1.34
N ALA A 123 0.87 23.30 1.10
CA ALA A 123 -0.53 23.45 1.55
C ALA A 123 -1.44 22.36 0.94
N ASP A 124 -1.24 22.03 -0.35
CA ASP A 124 -2.03 21.00 -1.05
C ASP A 124 -1.75 19.59 -0.51
N VAL A 125 -0.53 19.34 0.00
CA VAL A 125 -0.16 18.08 0.68
C VAL A 125 -0.86 17.98 2.03
N LYS A 126 -0.95 19.08 2.77
CA LYS A 126 -1.59 19.14 4.11
C LYS A 126 -3.11 19.21 4.07
N ASP A 127 -3.73 19.52 2.93
CA ASP A 127 -5.19 19.63 2.83
C ASP A 127 -5.85 18.25 3.00
N SER A 128 -6.52 18.05 4.12
CA SER A 128 -7.20 16.80 4.45
C SER A 128 -8.26 16.38 3.41
N LYS A 129 -8.85 17.34 2.69
CA LYS A 129 -9.88 17.09 1.68
C LYS A 129 -9.31 16.39 0.43
N THR A 130 -8.02 16.47 0.21
CA THR A 130 -7.38 15.79 -0.93
C THR A 130 -7.15 14.29 -0.71
N TRP A 131 -7.28 13.82 0.55
CA TRP A 131 -6.97 12.45 0.94
C TRP A 131 -8.23 11.61 1.17
N ARG A 132 -8.18 10.34 0.79
CA ARG A 132 -9.26 9.38 1.07
C ARG A 132 -9.47 9.26 2.58
N GLY A 133 -10.74 9.14 2.99
CA GLY A 133 -11.08 9.08 4.42
C GLY A 133 -11.01 10.41 5.15
N GLY A 134 -10.79 11.54 4.45
CA GLY A 134 -10.79 12.88 5.02
C GLY A 134 -9.48 13.26 5.71
N GLY A 135 -8.38 12.59 5.38
CA GLY A 135 -7.04 12.90 5.88
C GLY A 135 -6.01 11.84 5.52
N MET A 136 -4.77 12.14 5.84
CA MET A 136 -3.67 11.19 5.69
C MET A 136 -3.84 10.01 6.65
N GLU A 137 -3.66 8.80 6.14
CA GLU A 137 -3.70 7.58 6.94
C GLU A 137 -2.30 7.16 7.36
N PHE A 138 -2.09 6.99 8.66
CA PHE A 138 -0.85 6.52 9.25
C PHE A 138 -1.01 5.13 9.84
N LEU A 139 0.05 4.31 9.75
CA LEU A 139 0.09 2.96 10.32
C LEU A 139 0.24 2.96 11.84
N ASP A 140 0.73 4.06 12.40
CA ASP A 140 1.10 4.18 13.82
C ASP A 140 0.61 5.49 14.43
N PRO A 141 0.41 5.53 15.77
CA PRO A 141 -0.13 6.70 16.45
C PRO A 141 0.83 7.91 16.49
N ASN A 142 2.14 7.68 16.25
CA ASN A 142 3.13 8.76 16.21
C ASN A 142 3.28 9.37 14.81
N LYS A 143 2.46 8.93 13.84
CA LYS A 143 2.41 9.44 12.48
C LYS A 143 3.77 9.37 11.75
N MET A 144 4.48 8.27 11.94
CA MET A 144 5.79 8.03 11.32
C MET A 144 5.65 7.44 9.92
N VAL A 145 4.65 6.56 9.69
CA VAL A 145 4.51 5.81 8.45
C VAL A 145 3.16 6.11 7.79
N LEU A 146 3.20 6.82 6.69
CA LEU A 146 2.04 7.22 5.89
C LEU A 146 1.69 6.16 4.83
N VAL A 147 0.42 5.83 4.70
CA VAL A 147 -0.12 4.99 3.61
C VAL A 147 -0.40 5.86 2.39
N MET A 148 0.39 5.69 1.31
CA MET A 148 0.22 6.47 0.06
C MET A 148 -0.71 5.80 -0.95
N THR A 149 -0.73 4.46 -1.00
CA THR A 149 -1.41 3.73 -2.07
C THR A 149 -2.24 2.55 -1.55
N PRO A 150 -3.32 2.80 -0.79
CA PRO A 150 -4.24 1.73 -0.40
C PRO A 150 -5.06 1.29 -1.62
N PHE A 151 -5.11 -0.02 -1.91
CA PHE A 151 -5.93 -0.57 -2.98
C PHE A 151 -6.56 -1.91 -2.61
N GLN A 152 -7.71 -2.21 -3.24
CA GLN A 152 -8.35 -3.52 -3.11
C GLN A 152 -7.46 -4.60 -3.72
N ARG A 153 -7.33 -5.74 -3.03
CA ARG A 153 -6.63 -6.91 -3.53
C ARG A 153 -7.59 -7.91 -4.16
N GLY A 154 -7.09 -8.69 -5.11
CA GLY A 154 -7.78 -9.87 -5.59
C GLY A 154 -7.68 -11.01 -4.57
N THR A 155 -8.82 -11.63 -4.26
CA THR A 155 -8.90 -12.78 -3.36
C THR A 155 -9.25 -14.06 -4.09
N ILE A 156 -10.07 -13.97 -5.16
CA ILE A 156 -10.50 -15.08 -5.99
C ILE A 156 -10.06 -14.82 -7.43
N PHE A 157 -9.37 -15.78 -8.01
CA PHE A 157 -8.93 -15.79 -9.40
C PHE A 157 -9.53 -17.03 -10.09
N TYR A 158 -9.86 -16.92 -11.38
CA TYR A 158 -10.51 -18.01 -12.07
C TYR A 158 -10.09 -18.12 -13.53
N ASN A 159 -10.18 -19.33 -14.10
CA ASN A 159 -9.97 -19.57 -15.52
C ASN A 159 -11.22 -19.12 -16.31
N THR A 160 -11.07 -18.14 -17.18
CA THR A 160 -12.18 -17.52 -17.92
C THR A 160 -12.83 -18.44 -18.96
N LYS A 161 -12.19 -19.56 -19.31
CA LYS A 161 -12.76 -20.58 -20.21
C LYS A 161 -13.56 -21.64 -19.46
N LEU A 162 -13.35 -21.81 -18.15
CA LEU A 162 -13.96 -22.85 -17.34
C LEU A 162 -15.02 -22.32 -16.38
N VAL A 163 -14.91 -21.06 -15.97
CA VAL A 163 -15.73 -20.47 -14.92
C VAL A 163 -16.19 -19.06 -15.35
N SER A 164 -17.41 -18.72 -15.01
CA SER A 164 -17.94 -17.37 -15.15
C SER A 164 -17.75 -16.57 -13.87
N ALA A 165 -17.34 -15.29 -13.96
CA ALA A 165 -17.29 -14.38 -12.82
C ALA A 165 -18.64 -14.34 -12.04
N LYS A 166 -19.76 -14.53 -12.72
CA LYS A 166 -21.12 -14.51 -12.14
C LYS A 166 -21.37 -15.62 -11.12
N GLU A 167 -20.50 -16.63 -11.07
CA GLU A 167 -20.58 -17.72 -10.09
C GLU A 167 -20.11 -17.29 -8.69
N PHE A 168 -19.44 -16.14 -8.58
CA PHE A 168 -18.94 -15.60 -7.31
C PHE A 168 -19.67 -14.30 -6.96
N LYS A 169 -20.62 -14.37 -6.05
CA LYS A 169 -21.31 -13.22 -5.43
C LYS A 169 -20.86 -13.01 -3.99
N SER A 170 -20.25 -14.03 -3.41
CA SER A 170 -19.71 -14.08 -2.04
C SER A 170 -18.52 -15.02 -2.01
N HIS A 171 -17.61 -14.83 -1.06
CA HIS A 171 -16.56 -15.82 -0.78
C HIS A 171 -17.12 -17.17 -0.35
N ARG A 172 -18.33 -17.19 0.22
CA ARG A 172 -19.02 -18.45 0.59
C ARG A 172 -19.34 -19.34 -0.62
N ASP A 173 -19.39 -18.79 -1.85
CA ASP A 173 -19.56 -19.57 -3.06
C ASP A 173 -18.40 -20.54 -3.33
N LEU A 174 -17.23 -20.30 -2.73
CA LEU A 174 -16.11 -21.25 -2.72
C LEU A 174 -16.41 -22.55 -1.95
N LEU A 175 -17.44 -22.56 -1.13
CA LEU A 175 -17.89 -23.75 -0.36
C LEU A 175 -18.80 -24.66 -1.16
N ASP A 176 -19.22 -24.29 -2.37
CA ASP A 176 -20.03 -25.14 -3.24
C ASP A 176 -19.28 -26.48 -3.48
N PRO A 177 -19.95 -27.63 -3.28
CA PRO A 177 -19.35 -28.95 -3.50
C PRO A 177 -18.72 -29.16 -4.88
N LYS A 178 -19.18 -28.42 -5.90
CA LYS A 178 -18.59 -28.49 -7.26
C LYS A 178 -17.12 -28.08 -7.31
N TRP A 179 -16.62 -27.28 -6.33
CA TRP A 179 -15.24 -26.83 -6.23
C TRP A 179 -14.33 -27.78 -5.46
N LYS A 180 -14.87 -28.83 -4.82
CA LYS A 180 -14.07 -29.75 -4.02
C LYS A 180 -12.96 -30.39 -4.84
N GLY A 181 -11.70 -30.27 -4.39
CA GLY A 181 -10.51 -30.72 -5.09
C GLY A 181 -10.13 -29.91 -6.34
N LYS A 182 -10.79 -28.78 -6.59
CA LYS A 182 -10.60 -27.94 -7.79
C LYS A 182 -10.08 -26.54 -7.52
N ILE A 183 -9.73 -26.23 -6.28
CA ILE A 183 -9.20 -24.94 -5.87
C ILE A 183 -7.70 -25.07 -5.63
N VAL A 184 -6.92 -24.14 -6.19
CA VAL A 184 -5.53 -23.87 -5.78
C VAL A 184 -5.55 -22.75 -4.76
N VAL A 185 -4.63 -22.79 -3.80
CA VAL A 185 -4.43 -21.71 -2.82
C VAL A 185 -2.94 -21.45 -2.65
N ASP A 186 -2.55 -20.16 -2.59
CA ASP A 186 -1.22 -19.76 -2.10
C ASP A 186 -1.09 -20.16 -0.63
N ASP A 187 0.01 -20.80 -0.26
CA ASP A 187 0.20 -21.35 1.10
C ASP A 187 -0.07 -20.30 2.18
N PRO A 188 -1.22 -20.34 2.87
CA PRO A 188 -1.62 -19.30 3.81
C PRO A 188 -0.80 -19.30 5.12
N ARG A 189 0.06 -20.31 5.31
CA ARG A 189 0.96 -20.41 6.48
C ARG A 189 2.23 -19.58 6.30
N ARG A 190 2.49 -19.09 5.08
CA ARG A 190 3.68 -18.32 4.72
C ARG A 190 3.34 -16.84 4.58
N ALA A 191 4.33 -15.98 4.77
CA ALA A 191 4.19 -14.55 4.46
C ALA A 191 3.95 -14.35 2.96
N GLY A 192 2.86 -13.67 2.61
CA GLY A 192 2.47 -13.42 1.22
C GLY A 192 0.97 -13.13 1.05
N PRO A 193 0.49 -13.13 -0.19
CA PRO A 193 -0.91 -12.91 -0.53
C PRO A 193 -1.87 -13.90 0.12
N GLY A 194 -1.47 -15.18 0.23
CA GLY A 194 -2.29 -16.22 0.87
C GLY A 194 -2.63 -15.87 2.31
N VAL A 195 -1.61 -15.65 3.17
CA VAL A 195 -1.90 -15.28 4.57
C VAL A 195 -2.67 -13.97 4.68
N ALA A 196 -2.46 -13.00 3.80
CA ALA A 196 -3.22 -11.75 3.82
C ALA A 196 -4.70 -11.99 3.48
N THR A 197 -5.00 -12.85 2.49
CA THR A 197 -6.37 -13.25 2.15
C THR A 197 -7.05 -14.00 3.31
N PHE A 198 -6.35 -14.92 3.97
CA PHE A 198 -6.91 -15.61 5.13
C PHE A 198 -7.03 -14.70 6.36
N THR A 199 -6.17 -13.69 6.51
CA THR A 199 -6.34 -12.62 7.51
C THR A 199 -7.62 -11.83 7.25
N PHE A 200 -7.90 -11.49 6.00
CA PHE A 200 -9.17 -10.88 5.61
C PHE A 200 -10.36 -11.78 5.98
N PHE A 201 -10.32 -13.06 5.61
CA PHE A 201 -11.39 -14.00 5.96
C PHE A 201 -11.59 -14.09 7.47
N TYR A 202 -10.51 -14.13 8.24
CA TYR A 202 -10.58 -14.20 9.71
C TYR A 202 -11.20 -12.94 10.32
N LEU A 203 -10.84 -11.76 9.83
CA LEU A 203 -11.30 -10.48 10.34
C LEU A 203 -12.72 -10.12 9.88
N HIS A 204 -13.19 -10.70 8.78
CA HIS A 204 -14.49 -10.33 8.23
C HIS A 204 -15.64 -10.92 9.09
N PRO A 205 -16.58 -10.08 9.60
CA PRO A 205 -17.61 -10.51 10.54
C PRO A 205 -18.56 -11.59 10.00
N GLU A 206 -18.75 -11.64 8.69
CA GLU A 206 -19.61 -12.65 8.05
C GLU A 206 -18.85 -13.92 7.62
N LEU A 207 -17.54 -13.95 7.67
CA LEU A 207 -16.72 -15.11 7.30
C LEU A 207 -16.16 -15.81 8.53
N GLY A 208 -15.11 -15.27 9.11
CA GLY A 208 -14.51 -15.74 10.36
C GLY A 208 -13.93 -17.16 10.30
N VAL A 209 -13.67 -17.71 11.47
CA VAL A 209 -13.04 -19.03 11.66
C VAL A 209 -13.84 -20.15 11.02
N GLU A 210 -15.17 -20.09 11.12
CA GLU A 210 -16.06 -21.14 10.58
C GLU A 210 -15.97 -21.25 9.06
N PHE A 211 -15.88 -20.10 8.38
CA PHE A 211 -15.67 -20.09 6.93
C PHE A 211 -14.30 -20.70 6.56
N ILE A 212 -13.22 -20.35 7.28
CA ILE A 212 -11.88 -20.88 7.03
C ILE A 212 -11.86 -22.41 7.24
N ARG A 213 -12.49 -22.92 8.30
CA ARG A 213 -12.63 -24.36 8.55
C ARG A 213 -13.42 -25.07 7.45
N ALA A 214 -14.51 -24.46 7.00
CA ALA A 214 -15.32 -25.00 5.90
C ALA A 214 -14.53 -25.01 4.58
N LEU A 215 -13.77 -23.95 4.31
CA LEU A 215 -12.92 -23.85 3.12
C LEU A 215 -11.82 -24.92 3.13
N GLY A 216 -11.25 -25.23 4.29
CA GLY A 216 -10.27 -26.33 4.44
C GLY A 216 -10.81 -27.70 4.02
N LYS A 217 -12.15 -27.94 4.16
CA LYS A 217 -12.81 -29.18 3.71
C LYS A 217 -12.95 -29.30 2.19
N GLN A 218 -12.66 -28.24 1.45
CA GLN A 218 -12.69 -28.24 -0.03
C GLN A 218 -11.52 -29.01 -0.67
N GLN A 219 -10.57 -29.57 0.13
CA GLN A 219 -9.43 -30.32 -0.38
C GLN A 219 -8.64 -29.52 -1.42
N MET A 220 -8.26 -28.30 -1.03
CA MET A 220 -7.53 -27.39 -1.90
C MET A 220 -6.11 -27.87 -2.13
N THR A 221 -5.55 -27.61 -3.31
CA THR A 221 -4.14 -27.83 -3.62
C THR A 221 -3.34 -26.60 -3.21
N ILE A 222 -2.36 -26.78 -2.30
CA ILE A 222 -1.50 -25.72 -1.82
C ILE A 222 -0.28 -25.60 -2.74
N LEU A 223 -0.05 -24.41 -3.29
CA LEU A 223 1.17 -24.08 -4.00
C LEU A 223 1.95 -22.95 -3.27
N ARG A 224 3.18 -22.69 -3.70
CA ARG A 224 4.10 -21.75 -3.02
C ARG A 224 4.84 -20.83 -3.97
N ASP A 225 4.50 -20.89 -5.23
CA ASP A 225 5.07 -20.06 -6.29
C ASP A 225 3.95 -19.44 -7.11
N TYR A 226 3.88 -18.11 -7.11
CA TYR A 226 2.80 -17.35 -7.74
C TYR A 226 2.69 -17.60 -9.24
N ALA A 227 3.81 -17.84 -9.94
CA ALA A 227 3.78 -18.15 -11.36
C ALA A 227 3.16 -19.54 -11.60
N GLN A 228 3.57 -20.52 -10.80
CA GLN A 228 2.99 -21.88 -10.88
C GLN A 228 1.50 -21.90 -10.54
N GLU A 229 1.06 -21.12 -9.55
CA GLU A 229 -0.35 -20.98 -9.17
C GLU A 229 -1.19 -20.46 -10.34
N VAL A 230 -0.76 -19.33 -10.91
CA VAL A 230 -1.43 -18.68 -12.03
C VAL A 230 -1.40 -19.54 -13.30
N ASP A 231 -0.26 -20.17 -13.60
CA ASP A 231 -0.11 -21.05 -14.76
C ASP A 231 -0.96 -22.33 -14.61
N ALA A 232 -1.11 -22.89 -13.40
CA ALA A 232 -1.97 -24.04 -13.14
C ALA A 232 -3.46 -23.75 -13.46
N VAL A 233 -3.91 -22.54 -13.14
CA VAL A 233 -5.27 -22.09 -13.48
C VAL A 233 -5.36 -21.73 -14.97
N GLY A 234 -4.40 -20.98 -15.50
CA GLY A 234 -4.38 -20.61 -16.91
C GLY A 234 -4.40 -21.80 -17.87
N GLN A 235 -3.71 -22.89 -17.51
CA GLN A 235 -3.69 -24.15 -18.26
C GLN A 235 -4.95 -25.01 -18.06
N GLY A 236 -5.87 -24.59 -17.19
CA GLY A 236 -7.12 -25.30 -16.93
C GLY A 236 -6.98 -26.53 -16.02
N ARG A 237 -5.85 -26.71 -15.35
CA ARG A 237 -5.69 -27.81 -14.35
C ARG A 237 -6.61 -27.57 -13.15
N TYR A 238 -6.79 -26.33 -12.77
CA TYR A 238 -7.72 -25.89 -11.74
C TYR A 238 -8.56 -24.72 -12.24
N PRO A 239 -9.87 -24.71 -11.99
CA PRO A 239 -10.75 -23.60 -12.40
C PRO A 239 -10.62 -22.36 -11.51
N VAL A 240 -10.19 -22.52 -10.25
CA VAL A 240 -10.19 -21.46 -9.23
C VAL A 240 -8.87 -21.41 -8.46
N LEU A 241 -8.44 -20.20 -8.12
CA LEU A 241 -7.26 -19.94 -7.27
C LEU A 241 -7.63 -18.90 -6.21
N VAL A 242 -7.18 -19.09 -4.99
CA VAL A 242 -7.44 -18.21 -3.85
C VAL A 242 -6.13 -17.62 -3.33
N GLY A 243 -6.05 -16.29 -3.26
CA GLY A 243 -5.04 -15.57 -2.52
C GLY A 243 -3.63 -15.58 -3.14
N THR A 244 -3.49 -15.31 -4.44
CA THR A 244 -2.18 -15.14 -5.10
C THR A 244 -1.80 -13.68 -5.30
N ALA A 245 -0.62 -13.43 -5.88
CA ALA A 245 -0.15 -12.09 -6.21
C ALA A 245 -0.87 -11.52 -7.44
N ASP A 246 -1.67 -10.47 -7.25
CA ASP A 246 -2.48 -9.82 -8.29
C ASP A 246 -1.68 -9.50 -9.55
N PHE A 247 -0.47 -8.94 -9.38
CA PHE A 247 0.35 -8.49 -10.50
C PHE A 247 0.77 -9.65 -11.41
N VAL A 248 0.96 -10.85 -10.89
CA VAL A 248 1.29 -12.05 -11.68
C VAL A 248 0.09 -12.41 -12.56
N ALA A 249 -1.11 -12.50 -11.96
CA ALA A 249 -2.32 -12.81 -12.69
C ALA A 249 -2.66 -11.74 -13.75
N ILE A 250 -2.53 -10.44 -13.41
CA ILE A 250 -2.76 -9.33 -14.36
C ILE A 250 -1.77 -9.41 -15.53
N ASN A 251 -0.48 -9.64 -15.26
CA ASN A 251 0.52 -9.73 -16.32
C ASN A 251 0.29 -10.95 -17.23
N ARG A 252 -0.08 -12.10 -16.68
CA ARG A 252 -0.44 -13.30 -17.46
C ARG A 252 -1.69 -13.09 -18.30
N ALA A 253 -2.71 -12.43 -17.75
CA ALA A 253 -3.92 -12.07 -18.50
C ALA A 253 -3.60 -11.15 -19.69
N LYS A 254 -2.73 -10.15 -19.53
CA LYS A 254 -2.24 -9.29 -20.62
C LYS A 254 -1.46 -10.07 -21.70
N GLN A 255 -0.87 -11.20 -21.35
CA GLN A 255 -0.20 -12.12 -22.29
C GLN A 255 -1.16 -13.13 -22.94
N GLY A 256 -2.47 -13.00 -22.70
CA GLY A 256 -3.51 -13.86 -23.30
C GLY A 256 -3.79 -15.16 -22.51
N VAL A 257 -3.21 -15.35 -21.32
CA VAL A 257 -3.56 -16.46 -20.45
C VAL A 257 -5.01 -16.30 -19.98
N PRO A 258 -5.86 -17.34 -20.05
CA PRO A 258 -7.28 -17.23 -19.70
C PRO A 258 -7.49 -17.21 -18.17
N ILE A 259 -7.02 -16.18 -17.52
CA ILE A 259 -7.21 -15.94 -16.08
C ILE A 259 -7.77 -14.54 -15.85
N ALA A 260 -8.68 -14.41 -14.88
CA ALA A 260 -9.20 -13.14 -14.42
C ALA A 260 -9.35 -13.14 -12.90
N ILE A 261 -9.56 -11.95 -12.35
CA ILE A 261 -9.79 -11.69 -10.93
C ILE A 261 -11.27 -11.37 -10.74
N VAL A 262 -11.89 -11.93 -9.71
CA VAL A 262 -13.26 -11.58 -9.36
C VAL A 262 -13.29 -10.15 -8.83
N ASP A 263 -14.13 -9.31 -9.42
CA ASP A 263 -14.26 -7.90 -9.04
C ASP A 263 -14.73 -7.79 -7.58
N ALA A 264 -13.97 -7.07 -6.75
CA ALA A 264 -14.29 -6.84 -5.34
C ALA A 264 -15.69 -6.24 -5.13
N ARG A 265 -16.20 -5.46 -6.11
CA ARG A 265 -17.50 -4.80 -6.05
C ARG A 265 -18.68 -5.77 -6.22
N GLN A 266 -18.46 -6.95 -6.79
CA GLN A 266 -19.50 -7.97 -6.93
C GLN A 266 -19.57 -8.94 -5.76
N LEU A 267 -18.51 -9.01 -4.94
CA LEU A 267 -18.47 -9.84 -3.75
C LEU A 267 -19.18 -9.13 -2.59
N LYS A 268 -20.11 -9.83 -1.94
CA LYS A 268 -20.86 -9.31 -0.79
C LYS A 268 -19.94 -8.76 0.29
N GLU A 269 -18.85 -9.44 0.55
CA GLU A 269 -17.87 -9.11 1.57
C GLU A 269 -16.80 -8.10 1.07
N GLY A 270 -16.80 -7.77 -0.22
CA GLY A 270 -15.68 -7.05 -0.83
C GLY A 270 -14.39 -7.84 -0.80
N THR A 271 -13.27 -7.16 -0.70
CA THR A 271 -11.94 -7.75 -0.47
C THR A 271 -11.13 -6.89 0.51
N ASP A 272 -9.90 -7.29 0.82
CA ASP A 272 -9.05 -6.51 1.71
C ASP A 272 -8.34 -5.36 1.01
N LEU A 273 -7.97 -4.34 1.80
CA LEU A 273 -7.07 -3.27 1.39
C LEU A 273 -5.63 -3.60 1.74
N SER A 274 -4.72 -3.28 0.84
CA SER A 274 -3.29 -3.31 1.05
C SER A 274 -2.60 -2.12 0.38
N PRO A 275 -1.60 -1.49 0.99
CA PRO A 275 -0.74 -0.53 0.33
C PRO A 275 0.47 -1.21 -0.34
N THR A 276 0.64 -2.51 -0.19
CA THR A 276 1.83 -3.26 -0.61
C THR A 276 3.12 -2.54 -0.16
N ASN A 277 3.90 -1.98 -1.10
CA ASN A 277 5.11 -1.21 -0.80
C ASN A 277 4.88 0.31 -0.91
N GLY A 278 3.64 0.75 -0.82
CA GLY A 278 3.25 2.16 -0.94
C GLY A 278 3.11 2.87 0.41
N ASN A 279 4.04 2.65 1.34
CA ASN A 279 4.11 3.41 2.58
C ASN A 279 5.34 4.29 2.58
N LEU A 280 5.21 5.51 3.12
CA LEU A 280 6.26 6.52 3.20
C LEU A 280 6.64 6.79 4.65
N ALA A 281 7.94 6.84 4.94
CA ALA A 281 8.45 7.33 6.22
C ALA A 281 9.74 8.13 6.02
N LEU A 282 10.04 9.01 6.99
CA LEU A 282 11.27 9.76 7.09
C LEU A 282 12.19 9.05 8.09
N PHE A 283 13.40 8.69 7.67
CA PHE A 283 14.39 8.18 8.62
C PHE A 283 14.81 9.26 9.61
N ASN A 284 14.97 8.88 10.88
CA ASN A 284 15.57 9.78 11.84
C ASN A 284 17.09 9.92 11.57
N ARG A 285 17.66 11.06 11.89
CA ARG A 285 19.06 11.40 11.56
C ARG A 285 19.35 11.28 10.06
N ALA A 286 18.36 11.63 9.22
CA ALA A 286 18.51 11.67 7.78
C ALA A 286 19.75 12.51 7.40
N PRO A 287 20.69 11.98 6.58
CA PRO A 287 21.89 12.71 6.21
C PRO A 287 21.61 13.96 5.35
N ASN A 288 20.48 13.97 4.63
CA ASN A 288 20.07 15.07 3.75
C ASN A 288 18.65 15.57 4.12
N PRO A 289 18.46 16.17 5.32
CA PRO A 289 17.13 16.41 5.89
C PRO A 289 16.28 17.41 5.08
N ASN A 290 16.87 18.37 4.39
CA ASN A 290 16.13 19.30 3.55
C ASN A 290 15.75 18.66 2.20
N ALA A 291 16.65 17.92 1.59
CA ALA A 291 16.34 17.14 0.38
C ALA A 291 15.26 16.09 0.65
N ALA A 292 15.26 15.45 1.81
CA ALA A 292 14.19 14.57 2.27
C ALA A 292 12.83 15.28 2.34
N LYS A 293 12.77 16.49 2.94
CA LYS A 293 11.54 17.29 2.99
C LYS A 293 11.03 17.65 1.60
N VAL A 294 11.91 18.11 0.70
CA VAL A 294 11.54 18.44 -0.68
C VAL A 294 11.02 17.19 -1.39
N TYR A 295 11.69 16.04 -1.22
CA TYR A 295 11.28 14.77 -1.83
C TYR A 295 9.90 14.29 -1.33
N ILE A 296 9.67 14.34 -0.01
CA ILE A 296 8.39 13.99 0.62
C ILE A 296 7.24 14.84 0.04
N ASN A 297 7.41 16.16 0.02
CA ASN A 297 6.37 17.06 -0.47
C ASN A 297 6.12 16.89 -1.97
N TRP A 298 7.15 16.67 -2.78
CA TRP A 298 6.97 16.31 -4.19
C TRP A 298 6.24 14.99 -4.35
N LEU A 299 6.70 13.94 -3.67
CA LEU A 299 6.09 12.61 -3.79
C LEU A 299 4.62 12.61 -3.35
N LEU A 300 4.27 13.39 -2.33
CA LEU A 300 2.90 13.52 -1.82
C LEU A 300 2.05 14.54 -2.58
N SER A 301 2.63 15.34 -3.48
CA SER A 301 1.86 16.22 -4.37
C SER A 301 1.02 15.41 -5.36
N LYS A 302 0.03 16.04 -6.01
CA LYS A 302 -0.74 15.41 -7.10
C LYS A 302 0.17 14.84 -8.19
N GLU A 303 1.19 15.59 -8.59
CA GLU A 303 2.16 15.19 -9.60
C GLU A 303 2.93 13.93 -9.17
N GLY A 304 3.59 13.96 -8.03
CA GLY A 304 4.39 12.85 -7.52
C GLY A 304 3.55 11.59 -7.28
N GLN A 305 2.37 11.75 -6.70
CA GLN A 305 1.43 10.62 -6.52
C GLN A 305 0.91 10.06 -7.85
N THR A 306 0.70 10.89 -8.87
CA THR A 306 0.31 10.41 -10.22
C THR A 306 1.44 9.57 -10.83
N ILE A 307 2.69 10.04 -10.75
CA ILE A 307 3.87 9.34 -11.25
C ILE A 307 4.04 8.01 -10.51
N PHE A 308 3.99 8.03 -9.18
CA PHE A 308 4.17 6.85 -8.33
C PHE A 308 3.08 5.79 -8.55
N ALA A 309 1.82 6.22 -8.57
CA ALA A 309 0.67 5.34 -8.76
C ALA A 309 0.70 4.65 -10.12
N ARG A 310 1.01 5.40 -11.19
CA ARG A 310 1.14 4.85 -12.54
C ARG A 310 2.30 3.87 -12.69
N ALA A 311 3.46 4.17 -12.09
CA ALA A 311 4.64 3.31 -12.15
C ALA A 311 4.42 1.95 -11.46
N ASN A 312 3.62 1.92 -10.40
CA ASN A 312 3.29 0.70 -9.64
C ASN A 312 1.98 0.03 -10.08
N GLY A 313 1.14 0.69 -10.88
CA GLY A 313 -0.23 0.23 -11.14
C GLY A 313 -1.13 0.25 -9.89
N TYR A 314 -0.85 1.15 -8.95
CA TYR A 314 -1.58 1.28 -7.68
C TYR A 314 -2.58 2.43 -7.70
N VAL A 315 -3.47 2.45 -6.70
CA VAL A 315 -4.42 3.53 -6.47
C VAL A 315 -3.83 4.47 -5.42
N SER A 316 -3.72 5.77 -5.72
CA SER A 316 -3.27 6.75 -4.74
C SER A 316 -4.30 6.98 -3.62
N ALA A 317 -3.80 7.27 -2.41
CA ALA A 317 -4.62 7.77 -1.32
C ALA A 317 -5.17 9.18 -1.61
N ARG A 318 -4.57 9.94 -2.55
CA ARG A 318 -5.13 11.23 -2.99
C ARG A 318 -6.34 11.03 -3.90
N LEU A 319 -7.39 11.79 -3.66
CA LEU A 319 -8.63 11.74 -4.44
C LEU A 319 -8.51 12.38 -5.83
N ASP A 320 -7.59 13.33 -6.00
CA ASP A 320 -7.36 14.09 -7.22
C ASP A 320 -6.36 13.43 -8.20
N VAL A 321 -5.84 12.24 -7.85
CA VAL A 321 -4.99 11.41 -8.72
C VAL A 321 -5.87 10.49 -9.57
N PRO A 322 -5.72 10.51 -10.92
CA PRO A 322 -6.49 9.64 -11.81
C PRO A 322 -6.25 8.15 -11.54
N THR A 323 -7.27 7.32 -11.73
CA THR A 323 -7.21 5.86 -11.58
C THR A 323 -7.32 5.10 -12.91
N ASP A 324 -7.24 5.80 -14.04
CA ASP A 324 -7.35 5.28 -15.41
C ASP A 324 -6.26 4.27 -15.80
N HIS A 325 -5.19 4.21 -15.03
CA HIS A 325 -4.04 3.31 -15.23
C HIS A 325 -4.18 1.95 -14.50
N THR A 326 -5.24 1.77 -13.71
CA THR A 326 -5.46 0.54 -12.92
C THR A 326 -6.85 -0.03 -13.12
N GLU A 327 -7.02 -1.27 -12.71
CA GLU A 327 -8.32 -1.94 -12.79
C GLU A 327 -9.35 -1.26 -11.86
N PRO A 328 -10.59 -0.99 -12.33
CA PRO A 328 -11.59 -0.28 -11.54
C PRO A 328 -11.92 -0.93 -10.19
N TRP A 329 -11.81 -2.26 -10.08
CA TRP A 329 -12.05 -3.01 -8.86
C TRP A 329 -10.99 -2.79 -7.78
N ARG A 330 -9.82 -2.23 -8.14
CA ARG A 330 -8.73 -1.93 -7.19
C ARG A 330 -8.96 -0.65 -6.39
N VAL A 331 -9.92 0.18 -6.81
CA VAL A 331 -10.25 1.41 -6.08
C VAL A 331 -10.82 1.05 -4.70
N PRO A 332 -10.31 1.62 -3.60
CA PRO A 332 -10.77 1.32 -2.25
C PRO A 332 -12.28 1.47 -2.09
N LEU A 333 -12.93 0.43 -1.55
CA LEU A 333 -14.34 0.44 -1.21
C LEU A 333 -14.55 1.01 0.20
N PRO A 334 -15.64 1.73 0.45
CA PRO A 334 -16.00 2.17 1.79
C PRO A 334 -16.12 0.97 2.75
N GLY A 335 -15.50 1.09 3.94
CA GLY A 335 -15.57 0.03 4.95
C GLY A 335 -14.72 -1.21 4.69
N ALA A 336 -13.93 -1.24 3.62
CA ALA A 336 -13.06 -2.37 3.32
C ALA A 336 -12.06 -2.66 4.45
N ILE A 337 -11.83 -3.93 4.73
CA ILE A 337 -10.94 -4.39 5.81
C ILE A 337 -9.48 -4.13 5.44
N LYS A 338 -8.75 -3.51 6.35
CA LYS A 338 -7.33 -3.19 6.21
C LYS A 338 -6.49 -4.29 6.86
N THR A 339 -5.83 -5.12 6.05
CA THR A 339 -5.00 -6.24 6.53
C THR A 339 -3.56 -5.82 6.89
N TYR A 340 -3.24 -4.54 6.79
CA TYR A 340 -1.92 -3.97 7.03
C TYR A 340 -1.81 -3.17 8.35
N THR A 341 -2.87 -3.09 9.13
CA THR A 341 -2.85 -2.39 10.43
C THR A 341 -2.16 -3.22 11.50
N LYS A 342 -1.67 -2.57 12.56
CA LYS A 342 -1.07 -3.28 13.70
C LYS A 342 -2.03 -4.33 14.28
N ALA A 343 -3.31 -3.99 14.41
CA ALA A 343 -4.33 -4.93 14.89
C ALA A 343 -4.48 -6.14 13.97
N ALA A 344 -4.48 -5.94 12.65
CA ALA A 344 -4.54 -7.03 11.69
C ALA A 344 -3.29 -7.92 11.72
N LEU A 345 -2.11 -7.34 11.95
CA LEU A 345 -0.86 -8.12 12.08
C LEU A 345 -0.87 -8.97 13.37
N GLN A 346 -1.41 -8.46 14.47
CA GLN A 346 -1.55 -9.22 15.72
C GLN A 346 -2.49 -10.44 15.61
N VAL A 347 -3.44 -10.39 14.67
CA VAL A 347 -4.32 -11.55 14.39
C VAL A 347 -3.54 -12.78 13.92
N LYS A 348 -2.34 -12.61 13.37
CA LYS A 348 -1.50 -13.73 12.93
C LYS A 348 -1.21 -14.74 14.03
N ASP A 349 -1.10 -14.30 15.28
CA ASP A 349 -0.82 -15.17 16.43
C ASP A 349 -1.95 -16.18 16.66
N ASN A 350 -3.21 -15.80 16.39
CA ASN A 350 -4.37 -16.66 16.47
C ASN A 350 -4.65 -17.42 15.15
N LEU A 351 -4.33 -16.79 14.02
CA LEU A 351 -4.59 -17.34 12.70
C LEU A 351 -3.59 -18.47 12.34
N GLN A 352 -2.31 -18.31 12.66
CA GLN A 352 -1.28 -19.29 12.31
C GLN A 352 -1.53 -20.69 12.89
N PRO A 353 -1.89 -20.88 14.17
CA PRO A 353 -2.26 -22.19 14.71
C PRO A 353 -3.46 -22.81 13.97
N LEU A 354 -4.47 -21.99 13.62
CA LEU A 354 -5.64 -22.44 12.88
C LEU A 354 -5.27 -22.90 11.47
N LEU A 355 -4.42 -22.15 10.76
CA LEU A 355 -3.95 -22.51 9.43
C LEU A 355 -3.09 -23.77 9.47
N GLN A 356 -2.26 -23.93 10.49
CA GLN A 356 -1.47 -25.14 10.68
C GLN A 356 -2.33 -26.36 11.00
N GLU A 357 -3.39 -26.20 11.79
CA GLU A 357 -4.37 -27.27 12.07
C GLU A 357 -5.07 -27.72 10.75
N ILE A 358 -5.51 -26.77 9.93
CA ILE A 358 -6.30 -27.04 8.73
C ILE A 358 -5.44 -27.54 7.56
N PHE A 359 -4.23 -26.98 7.36
CA PHE A 359 -3.38 -27.21 6.19
C PHE A 359 -2.05 -27.89 6.52
N GLY A 360 -1.75 -28.17 7.79
CA GLY A 360 -0.43 -28.69 8.22
C GLY A 360 -0.09 -30.08 7.72
N SER A 361 -1.10 -30.89 7.39
CA SER A 361 -0.96 -32.25 6.88
C SER A 361 -1.00 -32.36 5.34
N GLN A 362 -1.06 -31.22 4.63
CA GLN A 362 -1.17 -31.16 3.18
C GLN A 362 0.16 -30.78 2.49
#